data_d4ff6c7b275421fc081f819c2306fad5
#
_entry.id   d4ff6c7b275421fc081f819c2306fad5
#
_cell.length_a   1.000
_cell.length_b   1.000
_cell.length_c   1.000
_cell.angle_alpha   90.00
_cell.angle_beta   90.00
_cell.angle_gamma   90.00
#
_symmetry.space_group_name_H-M   'P 1'
#
loop_
_entity.id
_entity.type
_entity.pdbx_description
1 polymer ?
#
loop_
_entity_poly.entity_id
_entity_poly.type
_entity_poly.pdbx_seq_one_letter_code
_entity_poly.pdbx_strand_id
1 'polypeptide(L)'
;KKDTDFVRDNMLINYCLGDDESLLIESFVRNNGICLRFDVGHFYFFMTGTHKKFVAGYTPMTFSEGVDGALAIYDLMLETLRQNGFDGNVFLVKIDNSKQVGVLFSPCENAACTADELAQKMLDAYIRAKDPYPVAREDCTSTSFVGPFSGYDQIHEAFVQARALNDLIFFGVRGRVITEVFRRETARPCDTTAVVGNVRKLLHMLCVGTCAQALRQAEYIVDALVAPSYSMTNFDAMYASAEDIRSMIEIVYDIPMAYREKTSFFFLTDYREALCNAIRHFFACMEGRKRYSPTVLLALSYIRRNFTQEISLTQLSEYVYANASVLSRDFGAEVGMTLTEYVAALRIERAKKLLEESELTIEKIAEECGYTGAKYFREQFKRLTGLSPQGYRAKKTPDA
;
A
#
# COMPACT_ATOMS: atom_id res chain seq x y z
N LYS A 1 24.41 12.55 33.76
CA LYS A 1 23.37 13.41 33.13
C LYS A 1 23.05 12.93 31.70
N LYS A 2 24.05 12.69 30.82
CA LYS A 2 23.85 12.17 29.46
C LYS A 2 23.24 10.77 29.46
N ASP A 3 23.65 9.89 30.37
CA ASP A 3 23.13 8.52 30.45
C ASP A 3 21.66 8.49 30.91
N THR A 4 21.27 9.39 31.80
CA THR A 4 19.89 9.50 32.31
C THR A 4 18.93 10.02 31.21
N ASP A 5 19.40 10.98 30.42
CA ASP A 5 18.60 11.51 29.28
C ASP A 5 18.41 10.44 28.19
N PHE A 6 19.45 9.66 27.89
CA PHE A 6 19.35 8.54 26.93
C PHE A 6 18.38 7.45 27.38
N VAL A 7 18.41 7.04 28.65
CA VAL A 7 17.49 6.05 29.21
C VAL A 7 16.05 6.56 29.15
N ARG A 8 15.81 7.81 29.53
CA ARG A 8 14.47 8.43 29.46
C ARG A 8 13.93 8.46 28.04
N ASP A 9 14.73 8.88 27.08
CA ASP A 9 14.30 9.05 25.69
C ASP A 9 14.00 7.69 25.06
N ASN A 10 14.80 6.65 25.30
CA ASN A 10 14.49 5.28 24.87
C ASN A 10 13.22 4.74 25.51
N MET A 11 12.98 5.01 26.78
CA MET A 11 11.76 4.61 27.47
C MET A 11 10.53 5.26 26.82
N LEU A 12 10.58 6.57 26.55
CA LEU A 12 9.49 7.27 25.88
C LEU A 12 9.24 6.72 24.47
N ILE A 13 10.31 6.40 23.73
CA ILE A 13 10.21 5.80 22.39
C ILE A 13 9.52 4.43 22.46
N ASN A 14 9.98 3.54 23.32
CA ASN A 14 9.41 2.20 23.46
C ASN A 14 7.93 2.28 23.85
N TYR A 15 7.60 3.19 24.73
CA TYR A 15 6.22 3.38 25.13
C TYR A 15 5.34 3.97 24.00
N CYS A 16 5.84 4.94 23.26
CA CYS A 16 5.15 5.44 22.07
C CYS A 16 4.90 4.33 21.05
N LEU A 17 5.82 3.37 20.92
CA LEU A 17 5.69 2.24 20.01
C LEU A 17 4.76 1.12 20.53
N GLY A 18 4.38 1.15 21.81
CA GLY A 18 3.50 0.16 22.42
C GLY A 18 4.21 -1.13 22.87
N ASP A 19 5.54 -1.10 22.97
CA ASP A 19 6.35 -2.27 23.34
C ASP A 19 6.36 -2.55 24.86
N ASP A 20 5.89 -1.61 25.70
CA ASP A 20 5.86 -1.71 27.15
C ASP A 20 4.47 -1.44 27.75
N GLU A 21 4.11 -2.18 28.81
CA GLU A 21 2.86 -2.00 29.55
C GLU A 21 2.89 -0.70 30.40
N SER A 22 1.83 0.08 30.34
CA SER A 22 1.68 1.40 30.98
C SER A 22 2.00 1.44 32.49
N LEU A 23 1.68 0.37 33.21
CA LEU A 23 1.95 0.24 34.66
C LEU A 23 3.45 0.16 35.00
N LEU A 24 4.28 -0.28 34.06
CA LEU A 24 5.73 -0.36 34.24
C LEU A 24 6.40 1.01 34.15
N ILE A 25 5.87 1.94 33.36
CA ILE A 25 6.47 3.27 33.20
C ILE A 25 6.33 4.13 34.42
N GLU A 26 5.16 4.22 35.01
CA GLU A 26 4.96 5.02 36.22
C GLU A 26 5.86 4.49 37.35
N SER A 27 5.93 3.18 37.50
CA SER A 27 6.81 2.52 38.46
C SER A 27 8.28 2.72 38.12
N PHE A 28 8.66 2.66 36.84
CA PHE A 28 10.02 2.83 36.37
C PHE A 28 10.51 4.27 36.56
N VAL A 29 9.68 5.25 36.22
CA VAL A 29 9.96 6.69 36.42
C VAL A 29 10.15 6.97 37.92
N ARG A 30 9.26 6.49 38.77
CA ARG A 30 9.34 6.68 40.24
C ARG A 30 10.57 6.00 40.85
N ASN A 31 10.85 4.74 40.46
CA ASN A 31 11.91 3.95 41.08
C ASN A 31 13.32 4.32 40.61
N ASN A 32 13.48 4.89 39.43
CA ASN A 32 14.77 5.26 38.87
C ASN A 32 15.08 6.77 38.97
N GLY A 33 14.20 7.57 39.60
CA GLY A 33 14.38 9.01 39.74
C GLY A 33 14.44 9.77 38.41
N ILE A 34 13.77 9.24 37.39
CA ILE A 34 13.72 9.84 36.05
C ILE A 34 12.69 10.96 36.08
N CYS A 35 13.15 12.20 35.85
CA CYS A 35 12.27 13.35 35.75
C CYS A 35 11.82 13.54 34.29
N LEU A 36 10.54 13.39 34.04
CA LEU A 36 9.92 13.89 32.82
C LEU A 36 9.89 15.43 32.90
N ARG A 37 10.14 16.08 31.77
CA ARG A 37 10.16 17.55 31.68
C ARG A 37 8.80 18.08 31.18
N PHE A 38 7.73 17.40 31.46
CA PHE A 38 6.36 17.82 31.16
C PHE A 38 5.41 17.27 32.22
N ASP A 39 4.31 17.97 32.42
CA ASP A 39 3.25 17.53 33.31
C ASP A 39 2.36 16.49 32.61
N VAL A 40 2.42 15.25 33.07
CA VAL A 40 1.58 14.16 32.55
C VAL A 40 0.08 14.36 32.88
N GLY A 41 -0.29 15.28 33.76
CA GLY A 41 -1.67 15.66 34.03
C GLY A 41 -2.29 16.51 32.94
N HIS A 42 -1.46 17.16 32.10
CA HIS A 42 -1.91 18.01 31.00
C HIS A 42 -0.79 18.19 29.97
N PHE A 43 -0.77 17.37 28.94
CA PHE A 43 0.28 17.44 27.93
C PHE A 43 -0.23 17.40 26.49
N TYR A 44 0.64 17.81 25.60
CA TYR A 44 0.47 17.77 24.15
C TYR A 44 1.58 16.96 23.50
N PHE A 45 1.30 16.45 22.30
CA PHE A 45 2.28 15.75 21.49
C PHE A 45 2.40 16.42 20.13
N PHE A 46 3.63 16.79 19.79
CA PHE A 46 4.01 17.31 18.49
C PHE A 46 4.96 16.32 17.83
N MET A 47 4.74 16.02 16.56
CA MET A 47 5.61 15.17 15.79
C MET A 47 5.88 15.78 14.42
N THR A 48 7.15 15.87 14.05
CA THR A 48 7.57 16.38 12.74
C THR A 48 8.69 15.53 12.16
N GLY A 49 8.71 15.40 10.85
CA GLY A 49 9.75 14.65 10.17
C GLY A 49 9.77 14.86 8.67
N THR A 50 10.90 14.54 8.07
CA THR A 50 11.08 14.56 6.62
C THR A 50 11.09 13.11 6.12
N HIS A 51 10.26 12.80 5.15
CA HIS A 51 10.23 11.48 4.54
C HIS A 51 11.40 11.35 3.54
N LYS A 52 12.36 10.46 3.82
CA LYS A 52 13.59 10.26 3.02
C LYS A 52 13.36 9.86 1.57
N LYS A 53 12.20 9.31 1.29
CA LYS A 53 11.87 8.81 -0.04
C LYS A 53 11.66 9.91 -1.07
N PHE A 54 11.53 11.19 -0.67
CA PHE A 54 11.28 12.31 -1.59
C PHE A 54 12.51 12.84 -2.32
N VAL A 55 13.66 12.19 -2.15
CA VAL A 55 14.91 12.66 -2.75
C VAL A 55 15.30 11.73 -3.90
N ALA A 56 14.64 11.89 -5.03
CA ALA A 56 15.11 11.30 -6.29
C ALA A 56 16.47 11.93 -6.64
N GLY A 57 17.53 11.12 -6.67
CA GLY A 57 18.87 11.54 -7.07
C GLY A 57 19.82 11.91 -5.93
N TYR A 58 19.45 11.75 -4.67
CA TYR A 58 20.35 11.96 -3.54
C TYR A 58 20.96 10.64 -3.06
N THR A 59 22.26 10.57 -2.97
CA THR A 59 22.97 9.51 -2.24
C THR A 59 22.55 9.57 -0.77
N PRO A 60 22.24 8.42 -0.13
CA PRO A 60 21.89 8.42 1.28
C PRO A 60 23.02 9.06 2.07
N MET A 61 22.73 10.15 2.81
CA MET A 61 23.66 10.73 3.75
C MET A 61 24.18 9.64 4.67
N THR A 62 25.49 9.55 4.81
CA THR A 62 26.11 8.60 5.72
C THR A 62 25.68 8.91 7.16
N PHE A 63 25.65 7.91 8.01
CA PHE A 63 25.17 8.01 9.40
C PHE A 63 25.87 9.09 10.24
N SER A 64 27.11 9.47 9.86
CA SER A 64 27.90 10.53 10.52
C SER A 64 27.37 11.95 10.29
N GLU A 65 26.83 12.25 9.11
CA GLU A 65 26.23 13.57 8.81
C GLU A 65 24.86 13.74 9.47
N GLY A 66 24.19 12.62 9.81
CA GLY A 66 22.87 12.64 10.43
C GLY A 66 22.84 12.86 11.94
N VAL A 67 23.94 12.63 12.66
CA VAL A 67 23.98 12.77 14.13
C VAL A 67 24.08 14.22 14.55
N ASP A 68 24.93 15.01 13.92
CA ASP A 68 25.09 16.44 14.25
C ASP A 68 23.84 17.25 13.90
N GLY A 69 23.19 16.94 12.77
CA GLY A 69 21.91 17.55 12.39
C GLY A 69 20.74 17.17 13.31
N ALA A 70 20.73 15.95 13.84
CA ALA A 70 19.70 15.49 14.77
C ALA A 70 19.85 16.15 16.15
N LEU A 71 21.08 16.33 16.63
CA LEU A 71 21.37 17.04 17.89
C LEU A 71 21.01 18.53 17.78
N ALA A 72 21.32 19.18 16.67
CA ALA A 72 20.96 20.57 16.44
C ALA A 72 19.42 20.78 16.44
N ILE A 73 18.66 19.85 15.84
CA ILE A 73 17.19 19.90 15.88
C ILE A 73 16.67 19.65 17.30
N TYR A 74 17.25 18.70 18.02
CA TYR A 74 16.89 18.43 19.42
C TYR A 74 17.07 19.67 20.29
N ASP A 75 18.25 20.31 20.24
CA ASP A 75 18.53 21.52 21.00
C ASP A 75 17.62 22.69 20.60
N LEU A 76 17.34 22.84 19.31
CA LEU A 76 16.45 23.87 18.79
C LEU A 76 14.99 23.69 19.30
N MET A 77 14.49 22.46 19.33
CA MET A 77 13.15 22.18 19.86
C MET A 77 13.09 22.49 21.36
N LEU A 78 14.06 22.07 22.13
CA LEU A 78 14.11 22.39 23.56
C LEU A 78 14.22 23.90 23.82
N GLU A 79 15.02 24.62 23.04
CA GLU A 79 15.13 26.07 23.13
C GLU A 79 13.81 26.77 22.78
N THR A 80 13.12 26.31 21.73
CA THR A 80 11.82 26.85 21.34
C THR A 80 10.77 26.66 22.44
N LEU A 81 10.76 25.50 23.10
CA LEU A 81 9.88 25.26 24.26
C LEU A 81 10.15 26.27 25.38
N ARG A 82 11.42 26.38 25.84
CA ARG A 82 11.82 27.21 26.96
C ARG A 82 11.54 28.70 26.71
N GLN A 83 11.86 29.19 25.52
CA GLN A 83 11.65 30.60 25.15
C GLN A 83 10.15 30.99 25.18
N ASN A 84 9.25 30.00 25.04
CA ASN A 84 7.81 30.23 25.03
C ASN A 84 7.13 29.82 26.34
N GLY A 85 7.86 29.42 27.37
CA GLY A 85 7.32 29.07 28.69
C GLY A 85 6.64 27.71 28.70
N PHE A 86 7.25 26.73 28.01
CA PHE A 86 6.80 25.35 28.03
C PHE A 86 7.93 24.41 28.49
N ASP A 87 7.53 23.39 29.23
CA ASP A 87 8.41 22.27 29.57
C ASP A 87 8.13 21.09 28.66
N GLY A 88 9.17 20.32 28.30
CA GLY A 88 8.98 19.18 27.40
C GLY A 88 10.17 18.27 27.26
N ASN A 89 9.89 17.09 26.73
CA ASN A 89 10.86 16.10 26.31
C ASN A 89 10.86 15.99 24.79
N VAL A 90 12.05 16.13 24.20
CA VAL A 90 12.28 15.92 22.77
C VAL A 90 12.97 14.57 22.60
N PHE A 91 12.57 13.81 21.61
CA PHE A 91 13.17 12.52 21.30
C PHE A 91 13.10 12.23 19.79
N LEU A 92 13.97 11.35 19.32
CA LEU A 92 14.01 10.97 17.91
C LEU A 92 13.36 9.60 17.75
N VAL A 93 12.33 9.52 16.93
CA VAL A 93 11.64 8.27 16.57
C VAL A 93 12.05 7.86 15.17
N LYS A 94 12.44 6.60 14.99
CA LYS A 94 12.61 6.01 13.68
C LYS A 94 11.35 5.23 13.34
N ILE A 95 10.58 5.75 12.39
CA ILE A 95 9.39 5.08 11.87
C ILE A 95 9.71 4.66 10.43
N ASP A 96 9.65 3.36 10.16
CA ASP A 96 10.08 2.77 8.89
C ASP A 96 11.50 3.24 8.52
N ASN A 97 11.67 3.91 7.39
CA ASN A 97 12.94 4.47 6.96
C ASN A 97 13.04 5.99 7.18
N SER A 98 12.08 6.60 7.90
CA SER A 98 12.10 8.04 8.20
C SER A 98 12.51 8.31 9.64
N LYS A 99 13.27 9.40 9.85
CA LYS A 99 13.59 9.92 11.18
C LYS A 99 12.59 11.03 11.49
N GLN A 100 11.89 10.89 12.60
CA GLN A 100 10.94 11.90 13.07
C GLN A 100 11.35 12.40 14.45
N VAL A 101 10.99 13.63 14.74
CA VAL A 101 11.18 14.27 16.04
C VAL A 101 9.84 14.26 16.74
N GLY A 102 9.79 13.63 17.91
CA GLY A 102 8.66 13.69 18.82
C GLY A 102 8.92 14.67 19.96
N VAL A 103 7.92 15.43 20.35
CA VAL A 103 7.98 16.36 21.48
C VAL A 103 6.74 16.19 22.33
N LEU A 104 6.94 15.74 23.57
CA LEU A 104 5.91 15.75 24.62
C LEU A 104 6.11 16.99 25.47
N PHE A 105 5.09 17.83 25.65
CA PHE A 105 5.25 19.09 26.35
C PHE A 105 3.95 19.55 27.06
N SER A 106 4.15 20.39 28.06
CA SER A 106 3.06 21.03 28.81
C SER A 106 3.36 22.53 29.00
N PRO A 107 2.32 23.39 29.11
CA PRO A 107 2.49 24.79 29.41
C PRO A 107 2.94 25.00 30.87
N CYS A 108 3.87 25.92 31.10
CA CYS A 108 4.14 26.45 32.42
C CYS A 108 3.19 27.59 32.76
N GLU A 109 3.17 28.03 34.04
CA GLU A 109 2.31 29.15 34.50
C GLU A 109 2.51 30.44 33.70
N ASN A 110 3.68 30.63 33.11
CA ASN A 110 4.06 31.81 32.35
C ASN A 110 4.17 31.57 30.84
N ALA A 111 3.41 30.65 30.32
CA ALA A 111 3.39 30.38 28.87
C ALA A 111 3.08 31.65 28.06
N ALA A 112 3.94 31.95 27.07
CA ALA A 112 3.87 33.17 26.26
C ALA A 112 2.94 33.06 25.06
N CYS A 113 2.44 31.86 24.76
CA CYS A 113 1.52 31.59 23.63
C CYS A 113 0.71 30.32 23.91
N THR A 114 -0.27 30.06 23.06
CA THR A 114 -1.05 28.81 23.10
C THR A 114 -0.20 27.62 22.62
N ALA A 115 -0.64 26.40 22.92
CA ALA A 115 0.02 25.18 22.44
C ALA A 115 -0.01 25.06 20.90
N ASP A 116 -1.09 25.51 20.25
CA ASP A 116 -1.22 25.56 18.79
C ASP A 116 -0.21 26.54 18.16
N GLU A 117 -0.08 27.74 18.74
CA GLU A 117 0.91 28.73 18.28
C GLU A 117 2.35 28.22 18.49
N LEU A 118 2.59 27.52 19.59
CA LEU A 118 3.89 26.88 19.83
C LEU A 118 4.18 25.80 18.78
N ALA A 119 3.18 24.95 18.44
CA ALA A 119 3.35 23.93 17.41
C ALA A 119 3.74 24.56 16.05
N GLN A 120 3.15 25.70 15.69
CA GLN A 120 3.55 26.42 14.47
C GLN A 120 4.98 26.98 14.58
N LYS A 121 5.35 27.56 15.71
CA LYS A 121 6.74 28.04 15.95
C LYS A 121 7.77 26.91 15.88
N MET A 122 7.43 25.72 16.39
CA MET A 122 8.29 24.53 16.29
C MET A 122 8.44 24.07 14.85
N LEU A 123 7.38 24.08 14.06
CA LEU A 123 7.46 23.77 12.62
C LEU A 123 8.36 24.78 11.89
N ASP A 124 8.15 26.07 12.11
CA ASP A 124 8.96 27.12 11.48
C ASP A 124 10.46 27.02 11.88
N ALA A 125 10.72 26.65 13.13
CA ALA A 125 12.08 26.41 13.61
C ALA A 125 12.70 25.18 12.92
N TYR A 126 11.93 24.10 12.80
CA TYR A 126 12.36 22.89 12.12
C TYR A 126 12.68 23.13 10.64
N ILE A 127 11.83 23.87 9.92
CA ILE A 127 12.04 24.22 8.52
C ILE A 127 13.32 25.06 8.37
N ARG A 128 13.49 26.11 9.21
CA ARG A 128 14.69 26.96 9.19
C ARG A 128 15.98 26.19 9.47
N ALA A 129 15.96 25.24 10.41
CA ALA A 129 17.13 24.44 10.74
C ALA A 129 17.60 23.54 9.57
N LYS A 130 16.71 23.24 8.64
CA LYS A 130 16.99 22.41 7.46
C LYS A 130 17.30 23.21 6.20
N ASP A 131 17.21 24.55 6.25
CA ASP A 131 17.36 25.44 5.11
C ASP A 131 18.72 25.39 4.37
N PRO A 132 19.86 25.00 4.99
CA PRO A 132 21.09 24.76 4.23
C PRO A 132 21.02 23.60 3.25
N TYR A 133 19.99 22.73 3.40
CA TYR A 133 19.79 21.54 2.57
C TYR A 133 18.55 21.75 1.69
N PRO A 134 18.71 22.03 0.37
CA PRO A 134 17.59 22.35 -0.54
C PRO A 134 16.54 21.26 -0.68
N VAL A 135 16.79 20.09 -0.11
CA VAL A 135 15.92 18.89 -0.15
C VAL A 135 14.92 18.86 1.01
N ALA A 136 15.09 19.68 2.02
CA ALA A 136 14.24 19.71 3.21
C ALA A 136 13.14 20.77 3.15
N ARG A 137 12.72 21.15 1.95
CA ARG A 137 11.64 22.09 1.74
C ARG A 137 10.34 21.63 2.37
N GLU A 138 9.45 22.56 2.66
CA GLU A 138 8.08 22.37 3.14
C GLU A 138 7.35 21.20 2.50
N ASP A 139 7.69 20.91 1.24
CA ASP A 139 7.08 19.88 0.40
C ASP A 139 7.27 18.43 0.86
N CYS A 140 8.24 18.15 1.75
CA CYS A 140 8.54 16.80 2.21
C CYS A 140 8.38 16.63 3.73
N THR A 141 7.88 17.65 4.43
CA THR A 141 7.74 17.65 5.88
C THR A 141 6.29 17.35 6.26
N SER A 142 6.11 16.27 7.03
CA SER A 142 4.87 16.03 7.76
C SER A 142 4.99 16.57 9.17
N THR A 143 3.94 17.19 9.66
CA THR A 143 3.91 17.72 11.02
C THR A 143 2.53 17.58 11.59
N SER A 144 2.43 16.95 12.76
CA SER A 144 1.18 16.75 13.46
C SER A 144 1.27 17.32 14.87
N PHE A 145 0.12 17.74 15.38
CA PHE A 145 -0.04 18.21 16.74
C PHE A 145 -1.36 17.70 17.29
N VAL A 146 -1.30 17.09 18.47
CA VAL A 146 -2.44 16.50 19.15
C VAL A 146 -2.43 16.80 20.65
N GLY A 147 -3.59 16.77 21.25
CA GLY A 147 -3.82 17.01 22.68
C GLY A 147 -4.95 18.02 22.91
N PRO A 148 -5.24 18.32 24.20
CA PRO A 148 -4.54 17.88 25.40
C PRO A 148 -4.84 16.42 25.78
N PHE A 149 -3.87 15.79 26.43
CA PHE A 149 -3.97 14.45 27.03
C PHE A 149 -3.64 14.51 28.52
N SER A 150 -3.98 13.47 29.27
CA SER A 150 -3.64 13.36 30.69
C SER A 150 -3.36 11.91 31.09
N GLY A 151 -2.31 11.73 31.90
CA GLY A 151 -1.89 10.41 32.36
C GLY A 151 -0.89 9.71 31.44
N TYR A 152 -0.11 8.81 32.04
CA TYR A 152 0.90 8.04 31.30
C TYR A 152 0.28 7.12 30.26
N ASP A 153 -0.89 6.57 30.55
CA ASP A 153 -1.66 5.66 29.68
C ASP A 153 -2.05 6.27 28.33
N GLN A 154 -2.09 7.61 28.23
CA GLN A 154 -2.45 8.30 27.00
C GLN A 154 -1.25 8.69 26.11
N ILE A 155 0.00 8.45 26.54
CA ILE A 155 1.18 8.78 25.73
C ILE A 155 1.20 7.96 24.43
N HIS A 156 0.91 6.65 24.51
CA HIS A 156 0.83 5.80 23.33
C HIS A 156 -0.31 6.26 22.38
N GLU A 157 -1.46 6.59 22.93
CA GLU A 157 -2.59 7.10 22.14
C GLU A 157 -2.22 8.41 21.43
N ALA A 158 -1.56 9.34 22.13
CA ALA A 158 -1.09 10.60 21.55
C ALA A 158 -0.13 10.36 20.37
N PHE A 159 0.79 9.40 20.52
CA PHE A 159 1.69 9.01 19.44
C PHE A 159 0.94 8.41 18.24
N VAL A 160 0.01 7.49 18.48
CA VAL A 160 -0.79 6.85 17.41
C VAL A 160 -1.61 7.88 16.66
N GLN A 161 -2.26 8.81 17.38
CA GLN A 161 -3.02 9.90 16.74
C GLN A 161 -2.12 10.84 15.93
N ALA A 162 -0.97 11.25 16.48
CA ALA A 162 -0.02 12.10 15.77
C ALA A 162 0.53 11.42 14.50
N ARG A 163 0.83 10.13 14.59
CA ARG A 163 1.28 9.33 13.44
C ARG A 163 0.21 9.27 12.34
N ALA A 164 -1.04 9.00 12.72
CA ALA A 164 -2.15 8.95 11.78
C ALA A 164 -2.37 10.29 11.05
N LEU A 165 -2.14 11.43 11.74
CA LEU A 165 -2.19 12.75 11.11
C LEU A 165 -0.98 12.99 10.19
N ASN A 166 0.21 12.51 10.55
CA ASN A 166 1.39 12.60 9.70
C ASN A 166 1.25 11.80 8.39
N ASP A 167 0.47 10.72 8.39
CA ASP A 167 0.17 9.95 7.18
C ASP A 167 -0.62 10.76 6.14
N LEU A 168 -1.23 11.90 6.53
CA LEU A 168 -1.93 12.79 5.60
C LEU A 168 -1.00 13.42 4.54
N ILE A 169 0.32 13.37 4.77
CA ILE A 169 1.30 13.77 3.74
C ILE A 169 1.15 12.92 2.48
N PHE A 170 0.81 11.65 2.62
CA PHE A 170 0.54 10.77 1.49
C PHE A 170 -0.56 11.33 0.57
N PHE A 171 -1.56 12.00 1.15
CA PHE A 171 -2.66 12.65 0.44
C PHE A 171 -2.33 14.08 -0.02
N GLY A 172 -1.08 14.52 0.14
CA GLY A 172 -0.61 15.84 -0.29
C GLY A 172 -0.76 16.95 0.75
N VAL A 173 -1.14 16.63 1.99
CA VAL A 173 -1.21 17.61 3.08
C VAL A 173 0.19 17.81 3.65
N ARG A 174 0.78 18.99 3.43
CA ARG A 174 2.18 19.27 3.78
C ARG A 174 2.42 20.75 4.05
N GLY A 175 3.60 21.10 4.61
CA GLY A 175 4.02 22.48 4.86
C GLY A 175 3.21 23.21 5.94
N ARG A 176 2.50 22.46 6.80
CA ARG A 176 1.67 23.00 7.87
C ARG A 176 1.56 22.03 9.03
N VAL A 177 1.16 22.56 10.20
CA VAL A 177 0.77 21.73 11.34
C VAL A 177 -0.61 21.12 11.06
N ILE A 178 -0.69 19.79 11.16
CA ILE A 178 -1.91 19.02 10.94
C ILE A 178 -2.49 18.65 12.30
N THR A 179 -3.74 19.03 12.53
CA THR A 179 -4.49 18.72 13.75
C THR A 179 -5.70 17.86 13.44
N GLU A 180 -6.29 17.26 14.46
CA GLU A 180 -7.54 16.54 14.31
C GLU A 180 -8.71 17.46 13.86
N VAL A 181 -8.68 18.72 14.28
CA VAL A 181 -9.66 19.74 13.82
C VAL A 181 -9.52 19.93 12.31
N PHE A 182 -8.28 20.14 11.82
CA PHE A 182 -8.04 20.24 10.37
C PHE A 182 -8.57 19.01 9.62
N ARG A 183 -8.28 17.80 10.12
CA ARG A 183 -8.76 16.56 9.49
C ARG A 183 -10.28 16.50 9.44
N ARG A 184 -10.97 16.80 10.55
CA ARG A 184 -12.44 16.78 10.63
C ARG A 184 -13.12 17.80 9.70
N GLU A 185 -12.54 18.98 9.57
CA GLU A 185 -13.09 20.05 8.74
C GLU A 185 -12.86 19.81 7.24
N THR A 186 -11.75 19.19 6.87
CA THR A 186 -11.35 19.02 5.46
C THR A 186 -11.67 17.66 4.88
N ALA A 187 -11.69 16.61 5.71
CA ALA A 187 -11.99 15.26 5.26
C ALA A 187 -13.43 15.13 4.74
N ARG A 188 -13.58 14.47 3.62
CA ARG A 188 -14.87 14.05 3.08
C ARG A 188 -15.01 12.55 3.26
N PRO A 189 -15.79 12.07 4.23
CA PRO A 189 -15.96 10.64 4.46
C PRO A 189 -16.38 9.92 3.18
N CYS A 190 -15.72 8.85 2.86
CA CYS A 190 -16.08 7.96 1.75
C CYS A 190 -16.12 6.53 2.28
N ASP A 191 -17.18 5.81 1.95
CA ASP A 191 -17.29 4.40 2.27
C ASP A 191 -16.37 3.59 1.34
N THR A 192 -15.60 2.67 1.91
CA THR A 192 -14.74 1.73 1.20
C THR A 192 -15.50 0.95 0.13
N THR A 193 -16.78 0.61 0.38
CA THR A 193 -17.65 -0.05 -0.59
C THR A 193 -17.84 0.81 -1.84
N ALA A 194 -17.97 2.12 -1.69
CA ALA A 194 -18.07 3.04 -2.82
C ALA A 194 -16.78 3.09 -3.63
N VAL A 195 -15.61 3.05 -2.98
CA VAL A 195 -14.30 2.98 -3.65
C VAL A 195 -14.20 1.70 -4.48
N VAL A 196 -14.42 0.54 -3.88
CA VAL A 196 -14.37 -0.78 -4.55
C VAL A 196 -15.38 -0.84 -5.70
N GLY A 197 -16.61 -0.33 -5.49
CA GLY A 197 -17.64 -0.26 -6.52
C GLY A 197 -17.21 0.58 -7.73
N ASN A 198 -16.47 1.67 -7.51
CA ASN A 198 -15.96 2.50 -8.59
C ASN A 198 -14.73 1.89 -9.29
N VAL A 199 -13.90 1.09 -8.60
CA VAL A 199 -12.84 0.27 -9.24
C VAL A 199 -13.47 -0.81 -10.13
N ARG A 200 -14.60 -1.42 -9.76
CA ARG A 200 -15.36 -2.32 -10.65
C ARG A 200 -15.89 -1.60 -11.90
N LYS A 201 -16.32 -0.35 -11.79
CA LYS A 201 -16.67 0.47 -12.98
C LYS A 201 -15.45 0.72 -13.86
N LEU A 202 -14.26 0.92 -13.28
CA LEU A 202 -13.02 1.03 -14.05
C LEU A 202 -12.76 -0.26 -14.84
N LEU A 203 -12.92 -1.45 -14.24
CA LEU A 203 -12.85 -2.72 -14.97
C LEU A 203 -13.81 -2.74 -16.16
N HIS A 204 -15.06 -2.30 -15.97
CA HIS A 204 -16.02 -2.21 -17.08
C HIS A 204 -15.52 -1.27 -18.20
N MET A 205 -14.96 -0.10 -17.85
CA MET A 205 -14.41 0.82 -18.86
C MET A 205 -13.20 0.22 -19.61
N LEU A 206 -12.37 -0.57 -18.93
CA LEU A 206 -11.27 -1.31 -19.57
C LEU A 206 -11.78 -2.36 -20.56
N CYS A 207 -12.86 -3.03 -20.23
CA CYS A 207 -13.45 -4.08 -21.09
C CYS A 207 -14.17 -3.54 -22.32
N VAL A 208 -15.05 -2.54 -22.14
CA VAL A 208 -15.96 -2.09 -23.21
C VAL A 208 -15.90 -0.60 -23.52
N GLY A 209 -15.22 0.18 -22.66
CA GLY A 209 -15.09 1.64 -22.82
C GLY A 209 -13.91 2.07 -23.69
N THR A 210 -13.65 3.37 -23.67
CA THR A 210 -12.49 4.01 -24.31
C THR A 210 -11.40 4.32 -23.26
N CYS A 211 -10.17 4.54 -23.71
CA CYS A 211 -9.06 4.96 -22.86
C CYS A 211 -9.43 6.23 -22.06
N ALA A 212 -10.04 7.21 -22.72
CA ALA A 212 -10.45 8.45 -22.08
C ALA A 212 -11.51 8.25 -20.97
N GLN A 213 -12.43 7.30 -21.16
CA GLN A 213 -13.41 6.96 -20.10
C GLN A 213 -12.75 6.25 -18.92
N ALA A 214 -11.83 5.32 -19.18
CA ALA A 214 -11.08 4.62 -18.13
C ALA A 214 -10.19 5.58 -17.33
N LEU A 215 -9.51 6.52 -17.99
CA LEU A 215 -8.70 7.55 -17.34
C LEU A 215 -9.55 8.45 -16.43
N ARG A 216 -10.67 8.98 -16.95
CA ARG A 216 -11.59 9.79 -16.12
C ARG A 216 -12.13 9.03 -14.92
N GLN A 217 -12.41 7.74 -15.07
CA GLN A 217 -12.87 6.91 -13.96
C GLN A 217 -11.76 6.71 -12.91
N ALA A 218 -10.52 6.48 -13.34
CA ALA A 218 -9.37 6.36 -12.44
C ALA A 218 -9.10 7.67 -11.69
N GLU A 219 -9.12 8.80 -12.39
CA GLU A 219 -8.98 10.14 -11.79
C GLU A 219 -10.12 10.42 -10.79
N TYR A 220 -11.35 10.08 -11.11
CA TYR A 220 -12.47 10.22 -10.20
C TYR A 220 -12.29 9.40 -8.91
N ILE A 221 -11.82 8.15 -9.02
CA ILE A 221 -11.57 7.30 -7.85
C ILE A 221 -10.50 7.94 -6.95
N VAL A 222 -9.39 8.36 -7.54
CA VAL A 222 -8.26 8.90 -6.80
C VAL A 222 -8.58 10.29 -6.23
N ASP A 223 -9.02 11.23 -7.09
CA ASP A 223 -9.09 12.65 -6.76
C ASP A 223 -10.40 13.03 -6.04
N ALA A 224 -11.51 12.32 -6.34
CA ALA A 224 -12.82 12.65 -5.76
C ALA A 224 -13.25 11.75 -4.61
N LEU A 225 -12.74 10.51 -4.53
CA LEU A 225 -13.12 9.56 -3.46
C LEU A 225 -12.00 9.36 -2.44
N VAL A 226 -10.80 8.96 -2.90
CA VAL A 226 -9.72 8.54 -1.99
C VAL A 226 -8.98 9.75 -1.42
N ALA A 227 -8.56 10.70 -2.23
CA ALA A 227 -7.80 11.86 -1.76
C ALA A 227 -8.53 12.66 -0.67
N PRO A 228 -9.81 13.05 -0.85
CA PRO A 228 -10.50 13.85 0.15
C PRO A 228 -10.90 13.06 1.40
N SER A 229 -10.86 11.72 1.35
CA SER A 229 -11.21 10.89 2.52
C SER A 229 -10.11 10.85 3.57
N TYR A 230 -8.86 11.15 3.20
CA TYR A 230 -7.68 11.00 4.04
C TYR A 230 -7.59 9.63 4.73
N SER A 231 -8.07 8.58 4.06
CA SER A 231 -8.19 7.23 4.61
C SER A 231 -7.22 6.27 3.92
N MET A 232 -6.24 5.78 4.65
CA MET A 232 -5.35 4.71 4.18
C MET A 232 -6.13 3.43 3.88
N THR A 233 -7.19 3.14 4.65
CA THR A 233 -8.09 2.00 4.38
C THR A 233 -8.73 2.11 3.00
N ASN A 234 -9.18 3.31 2.60
CA ASN A 234 -9.74 3.53 1.26
C ASN A 234 -8.68 3.40 0.17
N PHE A 235 -7.46 3.90 0.41
CA PHE A 235 -6.34 3.69 -0.49
C PHE A 235 -6.00 2.21 -0.63
N ASP A 236 -5.91 1.47 0.47
CA ASP A 236 -5.60 0.05 0.48
C ASP A 236 -6.65 -0.77 -0.29
N ALA A 237 -7.92 -0.48 -0.11
CA ALA A 237 -9.01 -1.14 -0.84
C ALA A 237 -8.97 -0.83 -2.34
N MET A 238 -8.68 0.43 -2.70
CA MET A 238 -8.48 0.83 -4.10
C MET A 238 -7.29 0.09 -4.72
N TYR A 239 -6.13 0.11 -4.04
CA TYR A 239 -4.91 -0.52 -4.51
C TYR A 239 -5.10 -2.02 -4.72
N ALA A 240 -5.62 -2.73 -3.72
CA ALA A 240 -5.86 -4.17 -3.80
C ALA A 240 -6.80 -4.53 -4.97
N SER A 241 -7.91 -3.79 -5.12
CA SER A 241 -8.86 -4.02 -6.21
C SER A 241 -8.26 -3.72 -7.60
N ALA A 242 -7.40 -2.70 -7.71
CA ALA A 242 -6.71 -2.37 -8.95
C ALA A 242 -5.64 -3.43 -9.30
N GLU A 243 -4.95 -3.99 -8.31
CA GLU A 243 -3.99 -5.08 -8.49
C GLU A 243 -4.67 -6.38 -8.95
N ASP A 244 -5.87 -6.66 -8.45
CA ASP A 244 -6.67 -7.78 -8.98
C ASP A 244 -6.97 -7.61 -10.47
N ILE A 245 -7.37 -6.40 -10.89
CA ILE A 245 -7.62 -6.08 -12.31
C ILE A 245 -6.33 -6.21 -13.12
N ARG A 246 -5.20 -5.67 -12.63
CA ARG A 246 -3.89 -5.79 -13.27
C ARG A 246 -3.52 -7.25 -13.49
N SER A 247 -3.62 -8.06 -12.46
CA SER A 247 -3.32 -9.50 -12.52
C SER A 247 -4.25 -10.26 -13.49
N MET A 248 -5.54 -9.89 -13.56
CA MET A 248 -6.45 -10.46 -14.57
C MET A 248 -6.03 -10.11 -15.99
N ILE A 249 -5.63 -8.86 -16.25
CA ILE A 249 -5.16 -8.41 -17.56
C ILE A 249 -3.90 -9.17 -17.98
N GLU A 250 -2.90 -9.28 -17.09
CA GLU A 250 -1.68 -10.03 -17.36
C GLU A 250 -1.97 -11.49 -17.71
N ILE A 251 -2.78 -12.15 -16.88
CA ILE A 251 -3.09 -13.57 -17.04
C ILE A 251 -3.88 -13.83 -18.33
N VAL A 252 -4.86 -12.97 -18.69
CA VAL A 252 -5.77 -13.24 -19.79
C VAL A 252 -5.23 -12.76 -21.14
N TYR A 253 -4.59 -11.61 -21.17
CA TYR A 253 -4.12 -11.01 -22.42
C TYR A 253 -2.64 -11.22 -22.69
N ASP A 254 -1.89 -11.77 -21.72
CA ASP A 254 -0.43 -11.88 -21.79
C ASP A 254 0.24 -10.55 -22.07
N ILE A 255 -0.21 -9.52 -21.36
CA ILE A 255 0.32 -8.16 -21.42
C ILE A 255 1.09 -7.91 -20.12
N PRO A 256 2.43 -7.75 -20.17
CA PRO A 256 3.18 -7.41 -18.98
C PRO A 256 2.81 -5.99 -18.52
N MET A 257 2.26 -5.90 -17.33
CA MET A 257 1.91 -4.63 -16.68
C MET A 257 2.98 -4.27 -15.65
N ALA A 258 3.41 -3.00 -15.67
CA ALA A 258 4.39 -2.55 -14.68
C ALA A 258 3.80 -2.68 -13.26
N TYR A 259 4.41 -3.56 -12.46
CA TYR A 259 4.08 -3.71 -11.06
C TYR A 259 4.96 -2.80 -10.20
N ARG A 260 4.33 -2.11 -9.27
CA ARG A 260 5.03 -1.35 -8.22
C ARG A 260 4.40 -1.67 -6.88
N GLU A 261 5.22 -2.05 -5.92
CA GLU A 261 4.74 -2.31 -4.56
C GLU A 261 4.06 -1.07 -3.97
N LYS A 262 3.01 -1.29 -3.17
CA LYS A 262 2.28 -0.22 -2.48
C LYS A 262 3.21 0.73 -1.72
N THR A 263 4.21 0.18 -1.06
CA THR A 263 5.22 0.91 -0.30
C THR A 263 6.18 1.75 -1.15
N SER A 264 6.14 1.61 -2.48
CA SER A 264 6.96 2.41 -3.41
C SER A 264 6.35 3.76 -3.75
N PHE A 265 5.07 3.98 -3.42
CA PHE A 265 4.40 5.25 -3.65
C PHE A 265 4.56 6.16 -2.43
N PHE A 266 4.97 7.40 -2.67
CA PHE A 266 5.19 8.39 -1.62
C PHE A 266 4.00 9.29 -1.45
N PHE A 267 3.38 9.65 -2.57
CA PHE A 267 2.16 10.41 -2.63
C PHE A 267 1.10 9.63 -3.40
N LEU A 268 -0.13 9.91 -3.06
CA LEU A 268 -1.28 9.42 -3.83
C LEU A 268 -1.21 9.85 -5.30
N THR A 269 -0.60 11.00 -5.58
CA THR A 269 -0.34 11.49 -6.95
C THR A 269 0.59 10.59 -7.74
N ASP A 270 1.60 9.97 -7.10
CA ASP A 270 2.49 9.02 -7.77
C ASP A 270 1.74 7.75 -8.17
N TYR A 271 0.85 7.27 -7.28
CA TYR A 271 -0.03 6.15 -7.60
C TYR A 271 -1.00 6.50 -8.72
N ARG A 272 -1.61 7.68 -8.68
CA ARG A 272 -2.51 8.17 -9.74
C ARG A 272 -1.81 8.16 -11.10
N GLU A 273 -0.59 8.66 -11.17
CA GLU A 273 0.19 8.68 -12.41
C GLU A 273 0.51 7.27 -12.89
N ALA A 274 0.96 6.38 -11.99
CA ALA A 274 1.23 4.98 -12.31
C ALA A 274 -0.02 4.26 -12.84
N LEU A 275 -1.17 4.45 -12.19
CA LEU A 275 -2.46 3.88 -12.62
C LEU A 275 -2.87 4.40 -14.00
N CYS A 276 -2.77 5.70 -14.25
CA CYS A 276 -3.09 6.29 -15.54
C CYS A 276 -2.15 5.78 -16.64
N ASN A 277 -0.85 5.62 -16.36
CA ASN A 277 0.12 5.07 -17.30
C ASN A 277 -0.15 3.60 -17.60
N ALA A 278 -0.53 2.80 -16.61
CA ALA A 278 -0.95 1.41 -16.79
C ALA A 278 -2.18 1.29 -17.70
N ILE A 279 -3.18 2.17 -17.51
CA ILE A 279 -4.36 2.24 -18.37
C ILE A 279 -3.98 2.57 -19.83
N ARG A 280 -3.14 3.60 -20.05
CA ARG A 280 -2.69 3.96 -21.39
C ARG A 280 -1.92 2.79 -22.04
N HIS A 281 -1.04 2.16 -21.31
CA HIS A 281 -0.29 0.99 -21.78
C HIS A 281 -1.22 -0.15 -22.19
N PHE A 282 -2.20 -0.49 -21.35
CA PHE A 282 -3.20 -1.50 -21.67
C PHE A 282 -3.91 -1.19 -23.00
N PHE A 283 -4.45 0.01 -23.17
CA PHE A 283 -5.16 0.37 -24.40
C PHE A 283 -4.25 0.36 -25.64
N ALA A 284 -2.99 0.76 -25.52
CA ALA A 284 -2.00 0.68 -26.59
C ALA A 284 -1.73 -0.80 -26.98
N CYS A 285 -1.56 -1.69 -26.01
CA CYS A 285 -1.38 -3.13 -26.27
C CYS A 285 -2.63 -3.82 -26.82
N MET A 286 -3.79 -3.25 -26.56
CA MET A 286 -5.08 -3.81 -27.02
C MET A 286 -5.53 -3.25 -28.39
N GLU A 287 -4.76 -2.37 -29.01
CA GLU A 287 -5.09 -1.85 -30.33
C GLU A 287 -5.17 -2.99 -31.35
N GLY A 288 -6.31 -3.07 -32.06
CA GLY A 288 -6.60 -4.18 -32.98
C GLY A 288 -6.87 -5.53 -32.36
N ARG A 289 -6.82 -5.68 -31.02
CA ARG A 289 -7.11 -6.92 -30.29
C ARG A 289 -8.54 -6.90 -29.72
N LYS A 290 -9.13 -8.09 -29.61
CA LYS A 290 -10.45 -8.27 -28.99
C LYS A 290 -10.35 -8.11 -27.48
N ARG A 291 -11.22 -7.31 -26.89
CA ARG A 291 -11.43 -7.22 -25.43
C ARG A 291 -12.64 -8.06 -25.05
N TYR A 292 -12.56 -8.70 -23.90
CA TYR A 292 -13.64 -9.50 -23.34
C TYR A 292 -14.52 -8.63 -22.42
N SER A 293 -15.79 -9.01 -22.29
CA SER A 293 -16.68 -8.44 -21.27
C SER A 293 -16.14 -8.70 -19.85
N PRO A 294 -16.53 -7.91 -18.85
CA PRO A 294 -16.06 -8.10 -17.47
C PRO A 294 -16.31 -9.52 -16.94
N THR A 295 -17.48 -10.08 -17.23
CA THR A 295 -17.86 -11.44 -16.78
C THR A 295 -16.98 -12.50 -17.42
N VAL A 296 -16.74 -12.39 -18.73
CA VAL A 296 -15.89 -13.35 -19.47
C VAL A 296 -14.42 -13.17 -19.07
N LEU A 297 -13.95 -11.96 -18.86
CA LEU A 297 -12.59 -11.69 -18.37
C LEU A 297 -12.34 -12.31 -16.99
N LEU A 298 -13.29 -12.13 -16.05
CA LEU A 298 -13.23 -12.77 -14.73
C LEU A 298 -13.21 -14.30 -14.85
N ALA A 299 -14.07 -14.87 -15.70
CA ALA A 299 -14.13 -16.30 -15.93
C ALA A 299 -12.81 -16.84 -16.49
N LEU A 300 -12.24 -16.18 -17.51
CA LEU A 300 -10.95 -16.56 -18.09
C LEU A 300 -9.81 -16.48 -17.07
N SER A 301 -9.77 -15.43 -16.26
CA SER A 301 -8.78 -15.29 -15.20
C SER A 301 -8.89 -16.43 -14.16
N TYR A 302 -10.10 -16.74 -13.71
CA TYR A 302 -10.33 -17.86 -12.80
C TYR A 302 -9.87 -19.19 -13.39
N ILE A 303 -10.28 -19.46 -14.62
CA ILE A 303 -9.93 -20.72 -15.32
C ILE A 303 -8.40 -20.85 -15.46
N ARG A 304 -7.72 -19.80 -15.90
CA ARG A 304 -6.26 -19.84 -16.10
C ARG A 304 -5.46 -20.02 -14.81
N ARG A 305 -6.01 -19.61 -13.67
CA ARG A 305 -5.42 -19.85 -12.35
C ARG A 305 -5.68 -21.26 -11.81
N ASN A 306 -6.82 -21.87 -12.21
CA ASN A 306 -7.32 -23.08 -11.56
C ASN A 306 -7.53 -24.28 -12.52
N PHE A 307 -7.08 -24.22 -13.77
CA PHE A 307 -7.40 -25.25 -14.80
C PHE A 307 -6.91 -26.65 -14.43
N THR A 308 -5.94 -26.80 -13.52
CA THR A 308 -5.48 -28.11 -13.03
C THR A 308 -6.46 -28.73 -12.01
N GLN A 309 -7.41 -27.97 -11.50
CA GLN A 309 -8.44 -28.42 -10.58
C GLN A 309 -9.75 -28.71 -11.36
N GLU A 310 -10.72 -29.30 -10.68
CA GLU A 310 -12.05 -29.45 -11.23
C GLU A 310 -12.76 -28.09 -11.29
N ILE A 311 -13.23 -27.69 -12.47
CA ILE A 311 -13.97 -26.46 -12.69
C ILE A 311 -15.33 -26.81 -13.25
N SER A 312 -16.38 -26.56 -12.48
CA SER A 312 -17.76 -26.65 -12.95
C SER A 312 -18.29 -25.30 -13.39
N LEU A 313 -19.26 -25.34 -14.34
CA LEU A 313 -19.95 -24.11 -14.78
C LEU A 313 -20.70 -23.43 -13.63
N THR A 314 -21.23 -24.23 -12.68
CA THR A 314 -21.93 -23.71 -11.50
C THR A 314 -20.99 -22.91 -10.61
N GLN A 315 -19.85 -23.49 -10.20
CA GLN A 315 -18.84 -22.79 -9.41
C GLN A 315 -18.35 -21.51 -10.09
N LEU A 316 -18.10 -21.59 -11.41
CA LEU A 316 -17.64 -20.43 -12.16
C LEU A 316 -18.69 -19.33 -12.22
N SER A 317 -19.98 -19.71 -12.41
CA SER A 317 -21.09 -18.75 -12.46
C SER A 317 -21.31 -18.05 -11.11
N GLU A 318 -21.13 -18.75 -10.01
CA GLU A 318 -21.14 -18.18 -8.65
C GLU A 318 -19.98 -17.20 -8.45
N TYR A 319 -18.77 -17.59 -8.86
CA TYR A 319 -17.58 -16.73 -8.75
C TYR A 319 -17.72 -15.41 -9.53
N VAL A 320 -18.27 -15.46 -10.75
CA VAL A 320 -18.45 -14.25 -11.58
C VAL A 320 -19.78 -13.53 -11.31
N TYR A 321 -20.58 -14.00 -10.36
CA TYR A 321 -21.90 -13.45 -10.02
C TYR A 321 -22.84 -13.36 -11.24
N ALA A 322 -22.87 -14.40 -12.10
CA ALA A 322 -23.68 -14.44 -13.28
C ALA A 322 -24.53 -15.72 -13.34
N ASN A 323 -25.60 -15.70 -14.13
CA ASN A 323 -26.37 -16.93 -14.42
C ASN A 323 -25.53 -17.88 -15.28
N ALA A 324 -25.52 -19.18 -14.94
CA ALA A 324 -24.72 -20.20 -15.62
C ALA A 324 -25.02 -20.29 -17.14
N SER A 325 -26.28 -20.18 -17.53
CA SER A 325 -26.67 -20.23 -18.95
C SER A 325 -26.20 -18.98 -19.71
N VAL A 326 -26.29 -17.82 -19.09
CA VAL A 326 -25.80 -16.55 -19.66
C VAL A 326 -24.28 -16.59 -19.79
N LEU A 327 -23.58 -17.02 -18.74
CA LEU A 327 -22.12 -17.17 -18.75
C LEU A 327 -21.68 -18.12 -19.87
N SER A 328 -22.30 -19.27 -19.97
CA SER A 328 -21.96 -20.28 -21.01
C SER A 328 -22.12 -19.72 -22.43
N ARG A 329 -23.24 -19.03 -22.68
CA ARG A 329 -23.51 -18.38 -23.97
C ARG A 329 -22.49 -17.29 -24.29
N ASP A 330 -22.28 -16.38 -23.35
CA ASP A 330 -21.41 -15.22 -23.56
C ASP A 330 -19.93 -15.66 -23.68
N PHE A 331 -19.51 -16.64 -22.86
CA PHE A 331 -18.19 -17.25 -22.98
C PHE A 331 -17.99 -17.88 -24.37
N GLY A 332 -18.93 -18.69 -24.83
CA GLY A 332 -18.88 -19.29 -26.19
C GLY A 332 -18.82 -18.23 -27.29
N ALA A 333 -19.64 -17.18 -27.20
CA ALA A 333 -19.66 -16.09 -28.18
C ALA A 333 -18.38 -15.24 -28.20
N GLU A 334 -17.81 -14.99 -27.06
CA GLU A 334 -16.64 -14.15 -26.95
C GLU A 334 -15.32 -14.92 -27.14
N VAL A 335 -15.19 -16.11 -26.58
CA VAL A 335 -13.97 -16.94 -26.65
C VAL A 335 -13.92 -17.81 -27.89
N GLY A 336 -15.08 -18.14 -28.47
CA GLY A 336 -15.17 -18.96 -29.66
C GLY A 336 -15.16 -20.47 -29.41
N MET A 337 -15.21 -20.90 -28.15
CA MET A 337 -15.25 -22.29 -27.72
C MET A 337 -15.97 -22.43 -26.38
N THR A 338 -16.42 -23.64 -26.07
CA THR A 338 -17.05 -23.91 -24.77
C THR A 338 -16.07 -23.86 -23.63
N LEU A 339 -16.56 -23.69 -22.39
CA LEU A 339 -15.76 -23.75 -21.17
C LEU A 339 -14.90 -25.03 -21.10
N THR A 340 -15.52 -26.18 -21.36
CA THR A 340 -14.87 -27.49 -21.30
C THR A 340 -13.74 -27.61 -22.34
N GLU A 341 -13.97 -27.13 -23.55
CA GLU A 341 -12.94 -27.11 -24.59
C GLU A 341 -11.78 -26.18 -24.22
N TYR A 342 -12.06 -25.02 -23.64
CA TYR A 342 -11.02 -24.06 -23.21
C TYR A 342 -10.15 -24.64 -22.10
N VAL A 343 -10.76 -25.25 -21.05
CA VAL A 343 -10.03 -25.93 -19.97
C VAL A 343 -9.18 -27.08 -20.54
N ALA A 344 -9.74 -27.89 -21.44
CA ALA A 344 -9.00 -28.99 -22.07
C ALA A 344 -7.78 -28.44 -22.86
N ALA A 345 -7.94 -27.37 -23.61
CA ALA A 345 -6.86 -26.75 -24.36
C ALA A 345 -5.70 -26.28 -23.43
N LEU A 346 -6.03 -25.60 -22.32
CA LEU A 346 -5.02 -25.18 -21.34
C LEU A 346 -4.26 -26.36 -20.72
N ARG A 347 -4.99 -27.43 -20.36
CA ARG A 347 -4.38 -28.64 -19.81
C ARG A 347 -3.41 -29.30 -20.80
N ILE A 348 -3.79 -29.33 -22.08
CA ILE A 348 -2.93 -29.91 -23.13
C ILE A 348 -1.71 -29.03 -23.39
N GLU A 349 -1.84 -27.69 -23.40
CA GLU A 349 -0.68 -26.80 -23.52
C GLU A 349 0.29 -26.97 -22.34
N ARG A 350 -0.21 -27.12 -21.12
CA ARG A 350 0.62 -27.46 -19.94
C ARG A 350 1.31 -28.83 -20.12
N ALA A 351 0.56 -29.83 -20.62
CA ALA A 351 1.12 -31.15 -20.85
C ALA A 351 2.22 -31.13 -21.91
N LYS A 352 2.10 -30.38 -22.98
CA LYS A 352 3.16 -30.18 -23.98
C LYS A 352 4.45 -29.69 -23.34
N LYS A 353 4.36 -28.63 -22.52
CA LYS A 353 5.51 -28.08 -21.79
C LYS A 353 6.16 -29.12 -20.89
N LEU A 354 5.38 -29.87 -20.11
CA LEU A 354 5.91 -30.92 -19.24
C LEU A 354 6.53 -32.08 -20.02
N LEU A 355 6.00 -32.44 -21.18
CA LEU A 355 6.57 -33.43 -22.07
C LEU A 355 7.92 -33.01 -22.67
N GLU A 356 8.11 -31.70 -22.86
CA GLU A 356 9.34 -31.12 -23.42
C GLU A 356 10.42 -30.84 -22.38
N GLU A 357 10.01 -30.44 -21.18
CA GLU A 357 10.89 -29.89 -20.14
C GLU A 357 11.19 -30.86 -18.98
N SER A 358 10.53 -32.04 -18.95
CA SER A 358 10.65 -32.97 -17.84
C SER A 358 10.67 -34.44 -18.26
N GLU A 359 11.27 -35.28 -17.42
CA GLU A 359 11.27 -36.73 -17.53
C GLU A 359 10.11 -37.40 -16.78
N LEU A 360 9.08 -36.66 -16.42
CA LEU A 360 7.90 -37.19 -15.71
C LEU A 360 7.22 -38.28 -16.55
N THR A 361 6.67 -39.27 -15.86
CA THR A 361 5.83 -40.30 -16.53
C THR A 361 4.56 -39.70 -17.10
N ILE A 362 3.99 -40.35 -18.10
CA ILE A 362 2.72 -39.85 -18.70
C ILE A 362 1.58 -39.80 -17.68
N GLU A 363 1.57 -40.73 -16.74
CA GLU A 363 0.63 -40.79 -15.64
C GLU A 363 0.76 -39.56 -14.74
N LYS A 364 2.02 -39.20 -14.39
CA LYS A 364 2.29 -38.04 -13.55
C LYS A 364 1.95 -36.71 -14.26
N ILE A 365 2.27 -36.63 -15.55
CA ILE A 365 1.89 -35.45 -16.36
C ILE A 365 0.37 -35.30 -16.42
N ALA A 366 -0.38 -36.40 -16.58
CA ALA A 366 -1.83 -36.35 -16.57
C ALA A 366 -2.38 -35.77 -15.26
N GLU A 367 -1.84 -36.23 -14.12
CA GLU A 367 -2.17 -35.72 -12.78
C GLU A 367 -1.87 -34.23 -12.63
N GLU A 368 -0.64 -33.80 -12.97
CA GLU A 368 -0.18 -32.41 -12.90
C GLU A 368 -0.98 -31.46 -13.80
N CYS A 369 -1.61 -32.00 -14.84
CA CYS A 369 -2.49 -31.26 -15.74
C CYS A 369 -3.97 -31.31 -15.31
N GLY A 370 -4.32 -31.96 -14.18
CA GLY A 370 -5.68 -32.03 -13.66
C GLY A 370 -6.57 -33.08 -14.28
N TYR A 371 -5.98 -34.16 -14.84
CA TYR A 371 -6.74 -35.31 -15.31
C TYR A 371 -6.78 -36.41 -14.25
N THR A 372 -7.96 -36.93 -13.95
CA THR A 372 -8.14 -38.02 -12.97
C THR A 372 -7.68 -39.37 -13.47
N GLY A 373 -7.40 -39.52 -14.77
CA GLY A 373 -6.95 -40.79 -15.35
C GLY A 373 -6.13 -40.61 -16.62
N ALA A 374 -5.00 -41.35 -16.68
CA ALA A 374 -4.07 -41.31 -17.81
C ALA A 374 -4.66 -41.78 -19.12
N LYS A 375 -5.66 -42.68 -19.10
CA LYS A 375 -6.35 -43.15 -20.32
C LYS A 375 -7.11 -42.00 -20.99
N TYR A 376 -7.93 -41.28 -20.23
CA TYR A 376 -8.70 -40.13 -20.72
C TYR A 376 -7.78 -39.00 -21.19
N PHE A 377 -6.69 -38.75 -20.45
CA PHE A 377 -5.65 -37.80 -20.85
C PHE A 377 -5.08 -38.16 -22.24
N ARG A 378 -4.64 -39.43 -22.47
CA ARG A 378 -4.04 -39.84 -23.74
C ARG A 378 -5.03 -39.64 -24.92
N GLU A 379 -6.32 -39.94 -24.71
CA GLU A 379 -7.37 -39.73 -25.71
C GLU A 379 -7.54 -38.24 -26.03
N GLN A 380 -7.64 -37.39 -25.02
CA GLN A 380 -7.77 -35.93 -25.19
C GLN A 380 -6.50 -35.31 -25.83
N PHE A 381 -5.33 -35.73 -25.40
CA PHE A 381 -4.07 -35.25 -25.96
C PHE A 381 -3.96 -35.60 -27.44
N LYS A 382 -4.26 -36.86 -27.81
CA LYS A 382 -4.25 -37.29 -29.21
C LYS A 382 -5.30 -36.56 -30.05
N ARG A 383 -6.50 -36.36 -29.50
CA ARG A 383 -7.58 -35.62 -30.16
C ARG A 383 -7.18 -34.20 -30.50
N LEU A 384 -6.50 -33.49 -29.58
CA LEU A 384 -6.19 -32.09 -29.74
C LEU A 384 -4.84 -31.82 -30.43
N THR A 385 -3.91 -32.80 -30.43
CA THR A 385 -2.56 -32.62 -31.00
C THR A 385 -2.27 -33.49 -32.22
N GLY A 386 -3.10 -34.50 -32.48
CA GLY A 386 -2.89 -35.50 -33.52
C GLY A 386 -1.89 -36.60 -33.15
N LEU A 387 -1.14 -36.48 -32.04
CA LEU A 387 -0.09 -37.43 -31.60
C LEU A 387 -0.41 -37.97 -30.20
N SER A 388 0.08 -39.18 -29.93
CA SER A 388 0.08 -39.66 -28.53
C SER A 388 1.10 -38.87 -27.71
N PRO A 389 0.92 -38.76 -26.37
CA PRO A 389 1.87 -38.05 -25.51
C PRO A 389 3.33 -38.59 -25.66
N GLN A 390 3.47 -39.91 -25.73
CA GLN A 390 4.80 -40.56 -25.98
C GLN A 390 5.36 -40.20 -27.35
N GLY A 391 4.54 -40.24 -28.40
CA GLY A 391 4.95 -39.87 -29.75
C GLY A 391 5.29 -38.37 -29.87
N TYR A 392 4.61 -37.52 -29.09
CA TYR A 392 4.93 -36.08 -29.02
C TYR A 392 6.30 -35.85 -28.37
N ARG A 393 6.59 -36.52 -27.24
CA ARG A 393 7.90 -36.46 -26.56
C ARG A 393 9.01 -36.93 -27.46
N ALA A 394 8.84 -38.12 -28.10
CA ALA A 394 9.86 -38.71 -29.00
C ALA A 394 10.19 -37.83 -30.22
N LYS A 395 9.20 -37.08 -30.75
CA LYS A 395 9.41 -36.21 -31.90
C LYS A 395 10.24 -34.95 -31.57
N LYS A 396 10.27 -34.53 -30.29
CA LYS A 396 10.99 -33.33 -29.84
C LYS A 396 12.34 -33.60 -29.20
N THR A 397 12.65 -34.85 -28.87
CA THR A 397 14.01 -35.31 -28.56
C THR A 397 14.59 -35.82 -29.87
N PRO A 398 15.29 -35.05 -30.69
CA PRO A 398 16.07 -35.58 -31.78
C PRO A 398 17.22 -36.35 -31.14
N ASP A 399 17.53 -37.53 -31.68
CA ASP A 399 18.57 -38.45 -31.24
C ASP A 399 19.82 -37.71 -30.73
N ALA A 400 20.19 -38.01 -29.45
CA ALA A 400 21.45 -37.62 -28.88
C ALA A 400 22.58 -38.49 -29.48
#